data_636d5ec264afbd4db89c4c267bfca062
#
_entry.id   636d5ec264afbd4db89c4c267bfca062
#
_cell.length_a   1.000
_cell.length_b   1.000
_cell.length_c   1.000
_cell.angle_alpha   90.00
_cell.angle_beta   90.00
_cell.angle_gamma   90.00
#
_symmetry.space_group_name_H-M   'P 1'
#
loop_
_entity.id
_entity.type
_entity.pdbx_description
1 polymer ?
#
loop_
_entity_poly.entity_id
_entity_poly.type
_entity_poly.pdbx_seq_one_letter_code
_entity_poly.pdbx_strand_id
1 'polypeptide(L)'
;MSTWIIDTAHTEIGFKVKHLVISTVSGKFTKFEGKLEGDPADLTNAQITFTADIDSITTGNEQRDGHLKSADFFDAANHPKLSFKSTAIVGKGDNEYKVTGDLTIRNTTKPITLNVEFGGVQNDLYGQTVAGFEITGKINRQEYGLSWSAVTEAGGIVVADDVKLIINAELVKKVKEAATA
;
A
#
# COMPACT_ATOMS: atom_id res chain seq x y z
N MET A 1 16.58 17.20 -5.20
CA MET A 1 16.00 16.02 -4.54
C MET A 1 16.16 14.79 -5.42
N SER A 2 16.49 13.67 -4.80
CA SER A 2 16.57 12.39 -5.52
C SER A 2 15.18 11.80 -5.72
N THR A 3 15.01 11.08 -6.81
CA THR A 3 13.78 10.34 -7.11
C THR A 3 14.06 8.86 -6.98
N TRP A 4 13.19 8.17 -6.27
CA TRP A 4 13.27 6.72 -6.03
C TRP A 4 11.97 6.10 -6.54
N ILE A 5 12.09 5.02 -7.30
CA ILE A 5 10.96 4.33 -7.91
C ILE A 5 10.82 2.95 -7.26
N ILE A 6 9.60 2.55 -6.99
CA ILE A 6 9.33 1.24 -6.39
C ILE A 6 9.75 0.12 -7.36
N ASP A 7 10.47 -0.86 -6.83
CA ASP A 7 10.85 -2.07 -7.57
C ASP A 7 9.78 -3.13 -7.36
N THR A 8 9.00 -3.39 -8.41
CA THR A 8 7.88 -4.31 -8.32
C THR A 8 8.30 -5.76 -8.10
N ALA A 9 9.51 -6.13 -8.52
CA ALA A 9 10.00 -7.50 -8.33
C ALA A 9 10.40 -7.81 -6.88
N HIS A 10 10.74 -6.78 -6.10
CA HIS A 10 11.19 -6.92 -4.71
C HIS A 10 10.28 -6.21 -3.71
N THR A 11 9.06 -5.90 -4.13
CA THR A 11 8.08 -5.22 -3.28
C THR A 11 6.81 -6.05 -3.18
N GLU A 12 6.26 -6.15 -1.98
CA GLU A 12 4.99 -6.80 -1.74
C GLU A 12 4.03 -5.82 -1.07
N ILE A 13 2.89 -5.58 -1.72
CA ILE A 13 1.81 -4.72 -1.21
C ILE A 13 0.72 -5.63 -0.67
N GLY A 14 0.83 -5.97 0.60
CA GLY A 14 -0.02 -6.95 1.24
C GLY A 14 -1.04 -6.37 2.21
N PHE A 15 -2.09 -7.13 2.43
CA PHE A 15 -3.10 -6.82 3.44
C PHE A 15 -3.62 -8.10 4.09
N LYS A 16 -4.18 -7.96 5.28
CA LYS A 16 -4.82 -9.04 6.04
C LYS A 16 -6.13 -8.58 6.63
N VAL A 17 -7.12 -9.44 6.57
CA VAL A 17 -8.44 -9.18 7.14
C VAL A 17 -8.97 -10.44 7.83
N LYS A 18 -9.66 -10.28 8.96
CA LYS A 18 -10.27 -11.40 9.67
C LYS A 18 -11.54 -11.86 8.97
N HIS A 19 -11.65 -13.19 8.85
CA HIS A 19 -12.83 -13.87 8.32
C HIS A 19 -13.46 -14.70 9.46
N LEU A 20 -14.73 -14.50 9.71
CA LEU A 20 -15.47 -15.16 10.80
C LEU A 20 -14.81 -14.98 12.19
N VAL A 21 -14.05 -13.90 12.37
CA VAL A 21 -13.31 -13.58 13.60
C VAL A 21 -12.16 -14.57 13.92
N ILE A 22 -12.18 -15.77 13.36
CA ILE A 22 -11.27 -16.88 13.74
C ILE A 22 -10.16 -17.16 12.74
N SER A 23 -10.26 -16.69 11.51
CA SER A 23 -9.23 -16.93 10.49
C SER A 23 -8.83 -15.62 9.82
N THR A 24 -7.67 -15.65 9.18
CA THR A 24 -7.12 -14.48 8.49
C THR A 24 -7.03 -14.76 7.00
N VAL A 25 -7.62 -13.87 6.19
CA VAL A 25 -7.44 -13.85 4.75
C VAL A 25 -6.34 -12.87 4.44
N SER A 26 -5.33 -13.32 3.72
CA SER A 26 -4.24 -12.47 3.23
C SER A 26 -4.40 -12.26 1.73
N GLY A 27 -4.11 -11.04 1.29
CA GLY A 27 -4.12 -10.70 -0.12
C GLY A 27 -3.03 -9.72 -0.46
N LYS A 28 -2.86 -9.47 -1.75
CA LYS A 28 -1.89 -8.51 -2.25
C LYS A 28 -2.33 -7.94 -3.59
N PHE A 29 -1.72 -6.80 -3.94
CA PHE A 29 -1.80 -6.23 -5.29
C PHE A 29 -0.53 -6.56 -6.03
N THR A 30 -0.64 -6.98 -7.29
CA THR A 30 0.51 -7.39 -8.11
C THR A 30 0.90 -6.37 -9.17
N LYS A 31 0.05 -5.38 -9.43
CA LYS A 31 0.37 -4.24 -10.32
C LYS A 31 0.21 -2.94 -9.57
N PHE A 32 1.29 -2.22 -9.41
CA PHE A 32 1.35 -0.99 -8.66
C PHE A 32 2.53 -0.15 -9.10
N GLU A 33 2.47 1.14 -8.79
CA GLU A 33 3.54 2.10 -9.02
C GLU A 33 3.73 2.93 -7.75
N GLY A 34 4.96 3.31 -7.47
CA GLY A 34 5.26 4.14 -6.32
C GLY A 34 6.51 4.96 -6.56
N LYS A 35 6.53 6.15 -5.98
CA LYS A 35 7.63 7.09 -6.11
C LYS A 35 7.88 7.81 -4.81
N LEU A 36 9.15 7.98 -4.48
CA LEU A 36 9.60 8.80 -3.37
C LEU A 36 10.52 9.89 -3.93
N GLU A 37 10.20 11.14 -3.64
CA GLU A 37 11.05 12.28 -3.93
C GLU A 37 11.63 12.81 -2.64
N GLY A 38 12.95 12.70 -2.47
CA GLY A 38 13.63 13.09 -1.25
C GLY A 38 14.79 12.16 -0.91
N ASP A 39 15.10 12.11 0.37
CA ASP A 39 16.16 11.27 0.91
C ASP A 39 15.56 10.11 1.70
N PRO A 40 15.77 8.85 1.30
CA PRO A 40 15.22 7.70 2.04
C PRO A 40 15.78 7.59 3.48
N ALA A 41 16.96 8.14 3.74
CA ALA A 41 17.52 8.14 5.09
C ALA A 41 16.91 9.26 5.98
N ASP A 42 16.22 10.22 5.40
CA ASP A 42 15.49 11.26 6.14
C ASP A 42 14.21 11.61 5.38
N LEU A 43 13.12 10.97 5.76
CA LEU A 43 11.82 11.11 5.10
C LEU A 43 11.07 12.38 5.46
N THR A 44 11.53 13.20 6.41
CA THR A 44 10.75 14.32 6.93
C THR A 44 10.34 15.35 5.88
N ASN A 45 11.14 15.52 4.82
CA ASN A 45 10.85 16.41 3.71
C ASN A 45 10.52 15.69 2.40
N ALA A 46 10.32 14.37 2.48
CA ALA A 46 10.04 13.58 1.29
C ALA A 46 8.58 13.68 0.87
N GLN A 47 8.35 13.41 -0.43
CA GLN A 47 7.01 13.25 -0.99
C GLN A 47 6.85 11.83 -1.51
N ILE A 48 5.77 11.18 -1.11
CA ILE A 48 5.48 9.79 -1.45
C ILE A 48 4.17 9.74 -2.21
N THR A 49 4.17 9.08 -3.36
CA THR A 49 2.96 8.81 -4.14
C THR A 49 2.91 7.33 -4.49
N PHE A 50 1.71 6.77 -4.52
CA PHE A 50 1.51 5.35 -4.79
C PHE A 50 0.17 5.16 -5.49
N THR A 51 0.13 4.24 -6.45
CA THR A 51 -1.11 3.76 -7.07
C THR A 51 -1.05 2.23 -7.21
N ALA A 52 -2.20 1.58 -7.11
CA ALA A 52 -2.32 0.15 -7.38
C ALA A 52 -3.53 -0.11 -8.26
N ASP A 53 -3.38 -1.06 -9.18
CA ASP A 53 -4.48 -1.52 -10.02
C ASP A 53 -5.37 -2.46 -9.21
N ILE A 54 -6.65 -2.17 -9.12
CA ILE A 54 -7.61 -2.99 -8.38
C ILE A 54 -7.72 -4.39 -8.99
N ASP A 55 -7.67 -4.50 -10.32
CA ASP A 55 -7.71 -5.79 -11.01
C ASP A 55 -6.55 -6.72 -10.66
N SER A 56 -5.47 -6.17 -10.11
CA SER A 56 -4.30 -6.97 -9.71
C SER A 56 -4.43 -7.61 -8.33
N ILE A 57 -5.54 -7.39 -7.64
CA ILE A 57 -5.76 -7.97 -6.31
C ILE A 57 -5.83 -9.50 -6.40
N THR A 58 -5.14 -10.18 -5.51
CA THR A 58 -5.19 -11.63 -5.39
C THR A 58 -5.18 -12.07 -3.93
N THR A 59 -6.05 -13.00 -3.60
CA THR A 59 -6.12 -13.63 -2.28
C THR A 59 -5.90 -15.13 -2.36
N GLY A 60 -5.53 -15.63 -3.55
CA GLY A 60 -5.35 -17.07 -3.80
C GLY A 60 -6.65 -17.82 -4.08
N ASN A 61 -7.74 -17.12 -4.32
CA ASN A 61 -9.05 -17.72 -4.62
C ASN A 61 -9.76 -16.85 -5.66
N GLU A 62 -9.93 -17.38 -6.87
CA GLU A 62 -10.48 -16.62 -8.00
C GLU A 62 -11.90 -16.11 -7.75
N GLN A 63 -12.74 -16.91 -7.10
CA GLN A 63 -14.12 -16.53 -6.80
C GLN A 63 -14.16 -15.37 -5.81
N ARG A 64 -13.35 -15.43 -4.77
CA ARG A 64 -13.23 -14.32 -3.81
C ARG A 64 -12.65 -13.07 -4.47
N ASP A 65 -11.61 -13.22 -5.29
CA ASP A 65 -11.01 -12.09 -6.00
C ASP A 65 -12.01 -11.42 -6.94
N GLY A 66 -12.83 -12.19 -7.63
CA GLY A 66 -13.90 -11.65 -8.46
C GLY A 66 -14.94 -10.86 -7.65
N HIS A 67 -15.29 -11.34 -6.46
CA HIS A 67 -16.21 -10.64 -5.56
C HIS A 67 -15.61 -9.33 -5.05
N LEU A 68 -14.32 -9.31 -4.71
CA LEU A 68 -13.61 -8.11 -4.29
C LEU A 68 -13.59 -7.03 -5.37
N LYS A 69 -13.52 -7.41 -6.63
CA LYS A 69 -13.53 -6.49 -7.78
C LYS A 69 -14.94 -5.97 -8.11
N SER A 70 -15.97 -6.59 -7.58
CA SER A 70 -17.35 -6.24 -7.85
C SER A 70 -17.79 -4.96 -7.15
N ALA A 71 -19.00 -4.48 -7.49
CA ALA A 71 -19.59 -3.30 -6.87
C ALA A 71 -19.82 -3.45 -5.36
N ASP A 72 -19.84 -4.68 -4.84
CA ASP A 72 -19.93 -4.94 -3.39
C ASP A 72 -18.70 -4.45 -2.62
N PHE A 73 -17.54 -4.35 -3.29
CA PHE A 73 -16.28 -3.91 -2.70
C PHE A 73 -15.64 -2.78 -3.51
N PHE A 74 -14.62 -3.10 -4.29
CA PHE A 74 -13.82 -2.06 -4.96
C PHE A 74 -14.46 -1.47 -6.21
N ASP A 75 -15.41 -2.16 -6.82
CA ASP A 75 -16.03 -1.72 -8.06
C ASP A 75 -14.97 -1.36 -9.13
N ALA A 76 -14.15 -2.33 -9.49
CA ALA A 76 -12.99 -2.14 -10.36
C ALA A 76 -13.37 -1.57 -11.74
N ALA A 77 -14.56 -1.88 -12.24
CA ALA A 77 -15.02 -1.40 -13.53
C ALA A 77 -15.15 0.13 -13.58
N ASN A 78 -15.57 0.75 -12.47
CA ASN A 78 -15.74 2.21 -12.36
C ASN A 78 -14.57 2.88 -11.63
N HIS A 79 -13.79 2.11 -10.85
CA HIS A 79 -12.70 2.60 -10.05
C HIS A 79 -11.48 1.69 -10.20
N PRO A 80 -10.75 1.78 -11.32
CA PRO A 80 -9.69 0.81 -11.65
C PRO A 80 -8.46 0.91 -10.76
N LYS A 81 -8.27 2.02 -10.04
CA LYS A 81 -7.07 2.24 -9.21
C LYS A 81 -7.41 2.79 -7.84
N LEU A 82 -6.60 2.42 -6.85
CA LEU A 82 -6.50 3.15 -5.59
C LEU A 82 -5.23 3.99 -5.60
N SER A 83 -5.18 5.05 -4.80
CA SER A 83 -4.03 5.95 -4.75
C SER A 83 -3.75 6.44 -3.34
N PHE A 84 -2.49 6.78 -3.11
CA PHE A 84 -2.02 7.36 -1.86
C PHE A 84 -1.05 8.50 -2.16
N LYS A 85 -1.19 9.60 -1.41
CA LYS A 85 -0.27 10.74 -1.49
C LYS A 85 0.03 11.24 -0.09
N SER A 86 1.31 11.27 0.28
CA SER A 86 1.71 11.76 1.59
C SER A 86 1.41 13.24 1.77
N THR A 87 1.02 13.61 2.99
CA THR A 87 0.74 15.01 3.37
C THR A 87 1.63 15.47 4.51
N ALA A 88 2.05 14.58 5.40
CA ALA A 88 2.90 14.91 6.54
C ALA A 88 3.72 13.69 6.94
N ILE A 89 4.98 13.92 7.27
CA ILE A 89 5.88 12.85 7.73
C ILE A 89 6.58 13.32 8.99
N VAL A 90 6.51 12.50 10.04
CA VAL A 90 7.12 12.80 11.34
C VAL A 90 8.09 11.67 11.68
N GLY A 91 9.34 12.04 12.00
CA GLY A 91 10.34 11.07 12.48
C GLY A 91 10.06 10.68 13.94
N LYS A 92 10.29 9.39 14.26
CA LYS A 92 10.08 8.83 15.60
C LYS A 92 11.38 8.35 16.26
N GLY A 93 12.53 8.55 15.59
CA GLY A 93 13.81 8.01 16.00
C GLY A 93 13.99 6.57 15.54
N ASP A 94 15.21 6.05 15.60
CA ASP A 94 15.56 4.67 15.26
C ASP A 94 15.09 4.24 13.85
N ASN A 95 15.18 5.15 12.86
CA ASN A 95 14.76 4.92 11.48
C ASN A 95 13.24 4.68 11.34
N GLU A 96 12.46 5.10 12.30
CA GLU A 96 10.99 4.96 12.28
C GLU A 96 10.33 6.30 11.97
N TYR A 97 9.24 6.23 11.19
CA TYR A 97 8.48 7.39 10.78
C TYR A 97 6.98 7.12 10.86
N LYS A 98 6.22 8.17 11.09
CA LYS A 98 4.78 8.17 10.83
C LYS A 98 4.51 8.99 9.59
N VAL A 99 3.96 8.33 8.57
CA VAL A 99 3.59 8.96 7.31
C VAL A 99 2.09 9.08 7.25
N THR A 100 1.60 10.31 7.23
CA THR A 100 0.18 10.60 7.02
C THR A 100 -0.01 10.97 5.56
N GLY A 101 -1.07 10.49 4.96
CA GLY A 101 -1.39 10.81 3.59
C GLY A 101 -2.84 10.53 3.26
N ASP A 102 -3.25 11.00 2.10
CA ASP A 102 -4.60 10.81 1.59
C ASP A 102 -4.68 9.52 0.80
N LEU A 103 -5.47 8.57 1.31
CA LEU A 103 -5.78 7.32 0.62
C LEU A 103 -7.12 7.46 -0.08
N THR A 104 -7.13 7.22 -1.38
CA THR A 104 -8.35 7.23 -2.19
C THR A 104 -8.67 5.81 -2.63
N ILE A 105 -9.85 5.33 -2.22
CA ILE A 105 -10.42 4.07 -2.67
C ILE A 105 -11.83 4.36 -3.18
N ARG A 106 -12.16 3.89 -4.38
CA ARG A 106 -13.38 4.30 -5.07
C ARG A 106 -13.38 5.83 -5.20
N ASN A 107 -14.44 6.49 -4.79
CA ASN A 107 -14.56 7.96 -4.82
C ASN A 107 -14.28 8.62 -3.46
N THR A 108 -13.82 7.86 -2.48
CA THR A 108 -13.62 8.36 -1.12
C THR A 108 -12.15 8.56 -0.84
N THR A 109 -11.80 9.77 -0.41
CA THR A 109 -10.44 10.12 0.03
C THR A 109 -10.47 10.45 1.51
N LYS A 110 -9.62 9.75 2.28
CA LYS A 110 -9.48 9.99 3.72
C LYS A 110 -8.02 9.93 4.14
N PRO A 111 -7.62 10.71 5.15
CA PRO A 111 -6.26 10.62 5.67
C PRO A 111 -6.07 9.31 6.43
N ILE A 112 -4.91 8.69 6.22
CA ILE A 112 -4.45 7.55 7.01
C ILE A 112 -3.04 7.82 7.48
N THR A 113 -2.64 7.15 8.57
CA THR A 113 -1.28 7.22 9.08
C THR A 113 -0.65 5.83 9.02
N LEU A 114 0.50 5.76 8.37
CA LEU A 114 1.28 4.53 8.21
C LEU A 114 2.51 4.59 9.09
N ASN A 115 2.89 3.45 9.66
CA ASN A 115 4.17 3.28 10.34
C ASN A 115 5.19 2.80 9.32
N VAL A 116 6.30 3.51 9.19
CA VAL A 116 7.33 3.22 8.21
C VAL A 116 8.65 3.03 8.92
N GLU A 117 9.33 1.92 8.66
CA GLU A 117 10.68 1.63 9.14
C GLU A 117 11.63 1.59 7.96
N PHE A 118 12.68 2.41 8.03
CA PHE A 118 13.75 2.43 7.02
C PHE A 118 14.75 1.32 7.31
N GLY A 119 14.95 0.44 6.33
CA GLY A 119 15.84 -0.72 6.46
C GLY A 119 17.27 -0.50 5.99
N GLY A 120 17.55 0.62 5.32
CA GLY A 120 18.88 0.94 4.84
C GLY A 120 18.96 1.14 3.33
N VAL A 121 20.13 1.54 2.88
CA VAL A 121 20.47 1.72 1.47
C VAL A 121 21.63 0.78 1.14
N GLN A 122 21.51 0.08 0.02
CA GLN A 122 22.55 -0.84 -0.48
C GLN A 122 22.74 -0.64 -1.99
N ASN A 123 23.87 -1.11 -2.49
CA ASN A 123 24.06 -1.28 -3.92
C ASN A 123 23.79 -2.73 -4.28
N ASP A 124 22.97 -2.96 -5.29
CA ASP A 124 22.65 -4.31 -5.74
C ASP A 124 23.73 -4.85 -6.71
N LEU A 125 23.52 -6.08 -7.19
CA LEU A 125 24.47 -6.74 -8.10
C LEU A 125 24.50 -6.11 -9.49
N TYR A 126 23.53 -5.25 -9.82
CA TYR A 126 23.43 -4.58 -11.11
C TYR A 126 23.93 -3.14 -11.08
N GLY A 127 24.54 -2.72 -9.97
CA GLY A 127 25.06 -1.36 -9.80
C GLY A 127 23.96 -0.33 -9.47
N GLN A 128 22.76 -0.77 -9.12
CA GLN A 128 21.68 0.11 -8.70
C GLN A 128 21.79 0.40 -7.20
N THR A 129 21.39 1.61 -6.82
CA THR A 129 21.24 1.96 -5.40
C THR A 129 19.82 1.72 -4.98
N VAL A 130 19.60 0.90 -3.97
CA VAL A 130 18.29 0.48 -3.50
C VAL A 130 18.08 0.85 -2.04
N ALA A 131 16.84 1.17 -1.68
CA ALA A 131 16.44 1.47 -0.30
C ALA A 131 15.28 0.56 0.09
N GLY A 132 15.33 0.02 1.31
CA GLY A 132 14.31 -0.88 1.83
C GLY A 132 13.47 -0.24 2.92
N PHE A 133 12.17 -0.56 2.93
CA PHE A 133 11.22 -0.07 3.92
C PHE A 133 10.23 -1.17 4.30
N GLU A 134 9.87 -1.20 5.58
CA GLU A 134 8.74 -1.97 6.08
C GLU A 134 7.64 -0.98 6.49
N ILE A 135 6.43 -1.22 6.00
CA ILE A 135 5.30 -0.32 6.19
C ILE A 135 4.13 -1.11 6.75
N THR A 136 3.55 -0.60 7.82
CA THR A 136 2.35 -1.17 8.41
C THR A 136 1.30 -0.10 8.63
N GLY A 137 0.05 -0.51 8.59
CA GLY A 137 -1.06 0.40 8.84
C GLY A 137 -2.36 -0.36 9.00
N LYS A 138 -3.43 0.38 9.26
CA LYS A 138 -4.76 -0.18 9.40
C LYS A 138 -5.77 0.78 8.80
N ILE A 139 -6.71 0.25 8.04
CA ILE A 139 -7.83 1.03 7.51
C ILE A 139 -9.15 0.38 7.91
N ASN A 140 -10.20 1.21 8.01
CA ASN A 140 -11.56 0.72 8.14
C ASN A 140 -12.19 0.74 6.75
N ARG A 141 -12.49 -0.44 6.19
CA ARG A 141 -13.03 -0.59 4.83
C ARG A 141 -14.38 0.10 4.65
N GLN A 142 -15.19 0.18 5.70
CA GLN A 142 -16.51 0.82 5.65
C GLN A 142 -16.41 2.31 5.32
N GLU A 143 -15.36 2.97 5.76
CA GLU A 143 -15.14 4.40 5.50
C GLU A 143 -14.91 4.72 4.03
N TYR A 144 -14.54 3.71 3.22
CA TYR A 144 -14.29 3.86 1.78
C TYR A 144 -15.42 3.28 0.92
N GLY A 145 -16.52 2.90 1.52
CA GLY A 145 -17.64 2.33 0.79
C GLY A 145 -17.48 0.85 0.43
N LEU A 146 -16.47 0.18 0.97
CA LEU A 146 -16.30 -1.27 0.84
C LEU A 146 -17.19 -1.96 1.88
N SER A 147 -18.49 -1.82 1.72
CA SER A 147 -19.47 -1.98 2.80
C SER A 147 -20.15 -3.34 2.84
N TRP A 148 -19.87 -4.21 1.86
CA TRP A 148 -20.49 -5.54 1.86
C TRP A 148 -20.22 -6.26 3.18
N SER A 149 -21.27 -6.82 3.76
CA SER A 149 -21.15 -7.66 4.94
C SER A 149 -22.26 -8.69 4.94
N ALA A 150 -22.01 -9.79 5.62
CA ALA A 150 -22.99 -10.82 5.89
C ALA A 150 -22.93 -11.18 7.36
N VAL A 151 -24.06 -11.64 7.90
CA VAL A 151 -24.15 -12.08 9.29
C VAL A 151 -24.36 -13.58 9.27
N THR A 152 -23.60 -14.31 10.11
CA THR A 152 -23.78 -15.75 10.25
C THR A 152 -25.05 -16.06 11.01
N GLU A 153 -25.52 -17.32 10.97
CA GLU A 153 -26.69 -17.78 11.72
C GLU A 153 -26.57 -17.51 13.22
N ALA A 154 -25.34 -17.51 13.75
CA ALA A 154 -25.07 -17.21 15.14
C ALA A 154 -24.96 -15.71 15.46
N GLY A 155 -25.21 -14.83 14.48
CA GLY A 155 -25.08 -13.38 14.65
C GLY A 155 -23.66 -12.82 14.49
N GLY A 156 -22.69 -13.65 14.06
CA GLY A 156 -21.32 -13.22 13.83
C GLY A 156 -21.12 -12.51 12.50
N ILE A 157 -20.04 -11.74 12.38
CA ILE A 157 -19.68 -10.98 11.18
C ILE A 157 -18.74 -11.83 10.31
N VAL A 158 -19.04 -11.94 8.99
CA VAL A 158 -18.26 -12.74 8.06
C VAL A 158 -16.90 -12.08 7.75
N VAL A 159 -16.88 -10.76 7.55
CA VAL A 159 -15.66 -10.00 7.22
C VAL A 159 -15.50 -8.85 8.19
N ALA A 160 -14.32 -8.72 8.79
CA ALA A 160 -14.03 -7.62 9.69
C ALA A 160 -13.96 -6.28 8.95
N ASP A 161 -14.22 -5.20 9.65
CA ASP A 161 -14.14 -3.84 9.11
C ASP A 161 -12.69 -3.36 9.00
N ASP A 162 -11.83 -3.76 9.92
CA ASP A 162 -10.44 -3.37 9.95
C ASP A 162 -9.60 -4.26 9.04
N VAL A 163 -8.83 -3.62 8.16
CA VAL A 163 -7.88 -4.27 7.26
C VAL A 163 -6.48 -3.82 7.65
N LYS A 164 -5.62 -4.78 7.94
CA LYS A 164 -4.20 -4.51 8.22
C LYS A 164 -3.42 -4.42 6.92
N LEU A 165 -2.59 -3.39 6.79
CA LEU A 165 -1.68 -3.21 5.68
C LEU A 165 -0.30 -3.69 6.10
N ILE A 166 0.32 -4.52 5.27
CA ILE A 166 1.66 -5.05 5.49
C ILE A 166 2.41 -4.96 4.17
N ILE A 167 3.35 -4.02 4.11
CA ILE A 167 4.04 -3.68 2.88
C ILE A 167 5.54 -3.81 3.12
N ASN A 168 6.21 -4.56 2.25
CA ASN A 168 7.66 -4.61 2.19
C ASN A 168 8.07 -3.99 0.86
N ALA A 169 8.70 -2.82 0.93
CA ALA A 169 9.00 -2.04 -0.26
C ALA A 169 10.50 -1.92 -0.48
N GLU A 170 10.91 -2.09 -1.71
CA GLU A 170 12.25 -1.77 -2.18
C GLU A 170 12.13 -0.73 -3.28
N LEU A 171 12.90 0.35 -3.14
CA LEU A 171 12.92 1.43 -4.11
C LEU A 171 14.30 1.53 -4.73
N VAL A 172 14.33 1.86 -6.03
CA VAL A 172 15.56 2.04 -6.78
C VAL A 172 15.75 3.52 -7.07
N LYS A 173 16.94 4.02 -6.79
CA LYS A 173 17.28 5.41 -7.10
C LYS A 173 17.31 5.61 -8.61
N LYS A 174 16.54 6.59 -9.08
CA LYS A 174 16.54 6.97 -10.48
C LYS A 174 17.82 7.73 -10.81
N VAL A 175 18.58 7.22 -11.76
CA VAL A 175 19.77 7.91 -12.27
C VAL A 175 19.30 8.98 -13.21
N LYS A 176 19.78 10.23 -13.00
CA LYS A 176 19.53 11.30 -13.98
C LYS A 176 20.22 10.93 -15.29
N GLU A 177 19.48 10.95 -16.39
CA GLU A 177 20.09 10.86 -17.71
C GLU A 177 21.11 11.98 -17.84
N ALA A 178 22.33 11.63 -18.29
CA ALA A 178 23.34 12.64 -18.62
C ALA A 178 22.72 13.57 -19.66
N ALA A 179 22.73 14.88 -19.39
CA ALA A 179 22.32 15.87 -20.37
C ALA A 179 23.17 15.66 -21.63
N THR A 180 22.53 15.23 -22.70
CA THR A 180 23.16 15.20 -24.00
C THR A 180 23.44 16.65 -24.40
N ALA A 181 24.68 16.97 -24.39
CA ALA A 181 25.13 18.26 -24.87
C ALA A 181 24.75 18.44 -26.38
#